data_8b8c8a94d1a5358ce506f1937e66d648
#
_entry.id   8b8c8a94d1a5358ce506f1937e66d648
#
_cell.length_a   1.000
_cell.length_b   1.000
_cell.length_c   1.000
_cell.angle_alpha   90.00
_cell.angle_beta   90.00
_cell.angle_gamma   90.00
#
_symmetry.space_group_name_H-M   'P 1'
#
loop_
_entity.id
_entity.type
_entity.pdbx_description
1 polymer ?
#
loop_
_entity_poly.entity_id
_entity_poly.type
_entity_poly.pdbx_seq_one_letter_code
_entity_poly.pdbx_strand_id
1 'polypeptide(L)'
;MNMQTSTTQGHLNWDDMRFFLEVARARTASGAARRLGVDYTTVARRIRALEQSLGAMLFEKSRTAGFVLTVEGQRLVCHAETLESTLLVACEQVFGTTGGLAGHLRIGCTEAFGSCFIAAQMSHFLEHYPNISADILPVPHFINLSRREADIAITLERPERGPYVCSRLCDYRLRVYATPEYLASHPPIGCREDLAGHPFVTYVDDLAFSFKLLYLNDLMLGARSRLRSTSVVAQYHAALEGRALAILPCFLAGPDPRLCEVLPDQVEVTRQFWMYYCEDLRNLKRITLVADYLRTCAELNRPLLMGESHQMVYPPLL
;
A
#
# COMPACT_ATOMS: atom_id res chain seq x y z
N MET A 1 -40.94 3.59 45.90
CA MET A 1 -40.50 4.45 44.79
C MET A 1 -39.65 3.62 43.86
N ASN A 2 -40.32 2.94 42.89
CA ASN A 2 -39.68 1.98 41.98
C ASN A 2 -39.05 2.73 40.80
N MET A 3 -37.74 2.79 40.78
CA MET A 3 -37.01 3.16 39.56
C MET A 3 -36.95 1.96 38.64
N GLN A 4 -37.90 1.84 37.74
CA GLN A 4 -37.77 0.94 36.57
C GLN A 4 -36.79 1.57 35.58
N THR A 5 -35.58 1.08 35.55
CA THR A 5 -34.64 1.29 34.42
C THR A 5 -35.13 0.42 33.25
N SER A 6 -35.96 1.00 32.40
CA SER A 6 -36.30 0.39 31.12
C SER A 6 -35.13 0.52 30.17
N THR A 7 -34.28 -0.48 30.16
CA THR A 7 -33.28 -0.67 29.11
C THR A 7 -34.03 -1.10 27.86
N THR A 8 -34.42 -0.14 27.03
CA THR A 8 -34.90 -0.41 25.67
C THR A 8 -33.67 -0.87 24.88
N GLN A 9 -33.38 -2.18 24.91
CA GLN A 9 -32.47 -2.78 23.97
C GLN A 9 -33.14 -2.71 22.59
N GLY A 10 -32.87 -1.61 21.86
CA GLY A 10 -33.19 -1.53 20.45
C GLY A 10 -32.53 -2.69 19.72
N HIS A 11 -33.28 -3.37 18.89
CA HIS A 11 -32.77 -4.46 18.08
C HIS A 11 -31.63 -3.94 17.20
N LEU A 12 -30.37 -4.22 17.57
CA LEU A 12 -29.20 -3.87 16.79
C LEU A 12 -29.29 -4.60 15.44
N ASN A 13 -29.42 -3.85 14.36
CA ASN A 13 -29.49 -4.43 13.04
C ASN A 13 -28.06 -4.53 12.46
N TRP A 14 -27.62 -5.74 12.16
CA TRP A 14 -26.31 -6.00 11.56
C TRP A 14 -26.07 -5.20 10.26
N ASP A 15 -27.09 -5.02 9.43
CA ASP A 15 -26.96 -4.25 8.21
C ASP A 15 -26.60 -2.78 8.49
N ASP A 16 -27.09 -2.18 9.60
CA ASP A 16 -26.75 -0.82 10.00
C ASP A 16 -25.26 -0.68 10.36
N MET A 17 -24.63 -1.75 10.90
CA MET A 17 -23.18 -1.80 11.15
C MET A 17 -22.37 -1.73 9.87
N ARG A 18 -22.83 -2.38 8.80
CA ARG A 18 -22.19 -2.29 7.48
C ARG A 18 -22.21 -0.84 6.94
N PHE A 19 -23.35 -0.15 7.08
CA PHE A 19 -23.44 1.26 6.72
C PHE A 19 -22.52 2.14 7.57
N PHE A 20 -22.44 1.88 8.85
CA PHE A 20 -21.55 2.58 9.76
C PHE A 20 -20.08 2.43 9.35
N LEU A 21 -19.61 1.22 9.07
CA LEU A 21 -18.24 0.96 8.61
C LEU A 21 -17.94 1.70 7.31
N GLU A 22 -18.86 1.68 6.33
CA GLU A 22 -18.63 2.36 5.06
C GLU A 22 -18.59 3.88 5.21
N VAL A 23 -19.38 4.47 6.10
CA VAL A 23 -19.29 5.92 6.40
C VAL A 23 -17.99 6.26 7.13
N ALA A 24 -17.54 5.43 8.08
CA ALA A 24 -16.28 5.61 8.78
C ALA A 24 -15.09 5.60 7.81
N ARG A 25 -15.08 4.67 6.84
CA ARG A 25 -14.05 4.52 5.80
C ARG A 25 -14.07 5.66 4.79
N ALA A 26 -15.26 5.99 4.28
CA ALA A 26 -15.43 7.01 3.24
C ALA A 26 -15.37 8.45 3.79
N ARG A 27 -15.52 8.66 5.09
CA ARG A 27 -15.66 9.96 5.78
C ARG A 27 -16.78 10.85 5.23
N THR A 28 -17.56 10.35 4.28
CA THR A 28 -18.71 11.05 3.68
C THR A 28 -19.84 10.07 3.42
N ALA A 29 -21.08 10.51 3.68
CA ALA A 29 -22.24 9.67 3.38
C ALA A 29 -22.43 9.45 1.86
N SER A 30 -22.03 10.41 1.02
CA SER A 30 -22.07 10.24 -0.45
C SER A 30 -21.04 9.22 -0.94
N GLY A 31 -19.84 9.18 -0.35
CA GLY A 31 -18.82 8.16 -0.64
C GLY A 31 -19.27 6.76 -0.23
N ALA A 32 -19.85 6.64 0.98
CA ALA A 32 -20.44 5.40 1.46
C ALA A 32 -21.62 4.93 0.58
N ALA A 33 -22.51 5.84 0.19
CA ALA A 33 -23.63 5.56 -0.68
C ALA A 33 -23.19 4.94 -2.03
N ARG A 34 -22.15 5.51 -2.64
CA ARG A 34 -21.56 5.01 -3.88
C ARG A 34 -21.00 3.60 -3.73
N ARG A 35 -20.28 3.32 -2.63
CA ARG A 35 -19.72 2.00 -2.35
C ARG A 35 -20.79 0.94 -2.08
N LEU A 36 -21.85 1.34 -1.38
CA LEU A 36 -22.97 0.46 -1.03
C LEU A 36 -24.00 0.30 -2.17
N GLY A 37 -23.91 1.09 -3.24
CA GLY A 37 -24.88 1.08 -4.33
C GLY A 37 -26.28 1.54 -3.92
N VAL A 38 -26.38 2.52 -2.99
CA VAL A 38 -27.63 3.05 -2.44
C VAL A 38 -27.68 4.58 -2.48
N ASP A 39 -28.85 5.15 -2.19
CA ASP A 39 -29.00 6.60 -2.06
C ASP A 39 -28.41 7.14 -0.77
N TYR A 40 -27.92 8.39 -0.83
CA TYR A 40 -27.45 9.14 0.34
C TYR A 40 -28.45 9.17 1.51
N THR A 41 -29.74 9.32 1.21
CA THR A 41 -30.81 9.35 2.21
C THR A 41 -30.92 8.04 2.98
N THR A 42 -30.69 6.92 2.30
CA THR A 42 -30.67 5.57 2.91
C THR A 42 -29.50 5.47 3.89
N VAL A 43 -28.29 5.90 3.50
CA VAL A 43 -27.12 5.92 4.40
C VAL A 43 -27.42 6.77 5.65
N ALA A 44 -27.90 8.00 5.46
CA ALA A 44 -28.19 8.91 6.58
C ALA A 44 -29.26 8.34 7.52
N ARG A 45 -30.28 7.66 7.00
CA ARG A 45 -31.35 7.02 7.79
C ARG A 45 -30.79 5.84 8.60
N ARG A 46 -29.95 4.98 8.00
CA ARG A 46 -29.34 3.81 8.64
C ARG A 46 -28.40 4.21 9.78
N ILE A 47 -27.57 5.26 9.57
CA ILE A 47 -26.70 5.77 10.63
C ILE A 47 -27.53 6.30 11.81
N ARG A 48 -28.57 7.11 11.54
CA ARG A 48 -29.46 7.61 12.62
C ARG A 48 -30.15 6.48 13.38
N ALA A 49 -30.62 5.43 12.69
CA ALA A 49 -31.22 4.27 13.31
C ALA A 49 -30.23 3.56 14.24
N LEU A 50 -28.98 3.40 13.81
CA LEU A 50 -27.92 2.79 14.63
C LEU A 50 -27.61 3.66 15.86
N GLU A 51 -27.41 4.97 15.70
CA GLU A 51 -27.17 5.91 16.80
C GLU A 51 -28.32 5.90 17.81
N GLN A 52 -29.57 5.86 17.34
CA GLN A 52 -30.74 5.76 18.20
C GLN A 52 -30.80 4.42 18.96
N SER A 53 -30.47 3.30 18.29
CA SER A 53 -30.48 1.99 18.93
C SER A 53 -29.41 1.83 20.00
N LEU A 54 -28.26 2.50 19.82
CA LEU A 54 -27.14 2.52 20.76
C LEU A 54 -27.23 3.62 21.83
N GLY A 55 -28.10 4.61 21.62
CA GLY A 55 -28.20 5.79 22.50
C GLY A 55 -26.96 6.67 22.49
N ALA A 56 -26.15 6.61 21.43
CA ALA A 56 -24.89 7.34 21.32
C ALA A 56 -24.69 7.89 19.91
N MET A 57 -24.12 9.09 19.80
CA MET A 57 -23.68 9.65 18.53
C MET A 57 -22.35 8.99 18.13
N LEU A 58 -22.27 8.50 16.90
CA LEU A 58 -21.10 7.80 16.37
C LEU A 58 -20.24 8.71 15.50
N PHE A 59 -20.84 9.77 14.96
CA PHE A 59 -20.18 10.73 14.10
C PHE A 59 -20.46 12.17 14.50
N GLU A 60 -19.42 12.99 14.37
CA GLU A 60 -19.52 14.45 14.34
C GLU A 60 -19.38 14.94 12.90
N LYS A 61 -20.17 15.95 12.53
CA LYS A 61 -20.09 16.59 11.21
C LYS A 61 -19.11 17.75 11.27
N SER A 62 -17.98 17.61 10.62
CA SER A 62 -17.02 18.67 10.39
C SER A 62 -17.23 19.30 9.00
N ARG A 63 -17.14 20.62 8.91
CA ARG A 63 -17.24 21.34 7.62
C ARG A 63 -16.07 21.03 6.70
N THR A 64 -14.89 20.74 7.23
CA THR A 64 -13.65 20.49 6.49
C THR A 64 -13.31 19.01 6.40
N ALA A 65 -13.60 18.21 7.44
CA ALA A 65 -13.21 16.80 7.53
C ALA A 65 -14.36 15.79 7.26
N GLY A 66 -15.58 16.29 6.98
CA GLY A 66 -16.76 15.46 6.76
C GLY A 66 -17.27 14.77 8.02
N PHE A 67 -17.53 13.47 7.97
CA PHE A 67 -17.92 12.64 9.11
C PHE A 67 -16.68 12.20 9.89
N VAL A 68 -16.53 12.69 11.11
CA VAL A 68 -15.45 12.34 12.05
C VAL A 68 -16.05 11.44 13.13
N LEU A 69 -15.39 10.32 13.44
CA LEU A 69 -15.83 9.42 14.50
C LEU A 69 -15.72 10.10 15.87
N THR A 70 -16.77 9.95 16.69
CA THR A 70 -16.73 10.25 18.12
C THR A 70 -15.89 9.21 18.88
N VAL A 71 -15.70 9.37 20.17
CA VAL A 71 -15.02 8.36 21.02
C VAL A 71 -15.79 7.03 21.00
N GLU A 72 -17.13 7.09 21.07
CA GLU A 72 -18.02 5.94 20.97
C GLU A 72 -17.94 5.30 19.58
N GLY A 73 -17.90 6.12 18.52
CA GLY A 73 -17.71 5.67 17.14
C GLY A 73 -16.37 4.96 16.95
N GLN A 74 -15.27 5.46 17.52
CA GLN A 74 -13.96 4.82 17.47
C GLN A 74 -13.93 3.47 18.16
N ARG A 75 -14.61 3.34 19.31
CA ARG A 75 -14.75 2.04 20.00
C ARG A 75 -15.55 1.06 19.17
N LEU A 76 -16.66 1.51 18.59
CA LEU A 76 -17.53 0.65 17.80
C LEU A 76 -16.86 0.16 16.52
N VAL A 77 -16.04 0.99 15.85
CA VAL A 77 -15.34 0.59 14.61
C VAL A 77 -14.51 -0.66 14.81
N CYS A 78 -13.72 -0.75 15.88
CA CYS A 78 -12.87 -1.92 16.15
C CYS A 78 -13.69 -3.21 16.26
N HIS A 79 -14.83 -3.16 16.97
CA HIS A 79 -15.72 -4.32 17.10
C HIS A 79 -16.45 -4.66 15.81
N ALA A 80 -16.90 -3.65 15.07
CA ALA A 80 -17.61 -3.84 13.80
C ALA A 80 -16.67 -4.43 12.73
N GLU A 81 -15.41 -4.03 12.68
CA GLU A 81 -14.39 -4.62 11.78
C GLU A 81 -14.09 -6.08 12.12
N THR A 82 -14.00 -6.42 13.41
CA THR A 82 -13.82 -7.81 13.86
C THR A 82 -15.01 -8.69 13.45
N LEU A 83 -16.23 -8.18 13.61
CA LEU A 83 -17.45 -8.88 13.20
C LEU A 83 -17.52 -9.09 11.69
N GLU A 84 -17.18 -8.06 10.90
CA GLU A 84 -17.10 -8.16 9.43
C GLU A 84 -16.09 -9.23 9.01
N SER A 85 -14.90 -9.23 9.60
CA SER A 85 -13.85 -10.22 9.32
C SER A 85 -14.30 -11.63 9.68
N THR A 86 -14.96 -11.79 10.82
CA THR A 86 -15.51 -13.08 11.27
C THR A 86 -16.55 -13.60 10.27
N LEU A 87 -17.44 -12.72 9.78
CA LEU A 87 -18.44 -13.09 8.76
C LEU A 87 -17.77 -13.52 7.45
N LEU A 88 -16.73 -12.78 7.01
CA LEU A 88 -15.96 -13.14 5.82
C LEU A 88 -15.30 -14.52 5.94
N VAL A 89 -14.68 -14.80 7.10
CA VAL A 89 -14.10 -16.13 7.39
C VAL A 89 -15.19 -17.22 7.35
N ALA A 90 -16.34 -16.98 7.98
CA ALA A 90 -17.44 -17.94 7.97
C ALA A 90 -17.95 -18.20 6.54
N CYS A 91 -18.09 -17.15 5.71
CA CYS A 91 -18.45 -17.29 4.32
C CYS A 91 -17.42 -18.11 3.53
N GLU A 92 -16.12 -17.86 3.70
CA GLU A 92 -15.09 -18.69 3.06
C GLU A 92 -15.15 -20.16 3.48
N GLN A 93 -15.42 -20.44 4.75
CA GLN A 93 -15.56 -21.81 5.25
C GLN A 93 -16.77 -22.54 4.65
N VAL A 94 -17.89 -21.83 4.48
CA VAL A 94 -19.13 -22.41 3.93
C VAL A 94 -19.03 -22.58 2.40
N PHE A 95 -18.57 -21.57 1.69
CA PHE A 95 -18.52 -21.57 0.22
C PHE A 95 -17.23 -22.20 -0.34
N GLY A 96 -16.13 -22.17 0.40
CA GLY A 96 -14.83 -22.69 -0.04
C GLY A 96 -14.74 -24.20 -0.16
N THR A 97 -15.74 -24.96 0.31
CA THR A 97 -15.80 -26.42 0.20
C THR A 97 -16.31 -26.91 -1.16
N THR A 98 -16.96 -26.06 -1.95
CA THR A 98 -17.62 -26.45 -3.20
C THR A 98 -17.15 -25.70 -4.45
N GLY A 99 -16.42 -24.58 -4.33
CA GLY A 99 -16.12 -23.69 -5.46
C GLY A 99 -14.67 -23.24 -5.61
N GLY A 100 -13.75 -23.72 -4.79
CA GLY A 100 -12.38 -23.21 -4.77
C GLY A 100 -12.25 -21.85 -4.05
N LEU A 101 -11.02 -21.36 -3.93
CA LEU A 101 -10.70 -20.09 -3.29
C LEU A 101 -11.23 -18.93 -4.14
N ALA A 102 -12.08 -18.08 -3.56
CA ALA A 102 -12.72 -16.97 -4.25
C ALA A 102 -12.72 -15.69 -3.40
N GLY A 103 -12.91 -14.56 -4.05
CA GLY A 103 -13.10 -13.26 -3.39
C GLY A 103 -12.24 -12.15 -3.96
N HIS A 104 -12.39 -10.98 -3.38
CA HIS A 104 -11.65 -9.78 -3.76
C HIS A 104 -10.65 -9.42 -2.67
N LEU A 105 -9.49 -8.88 -3.08
CA LEU A 105 -8.49 -8.35 -2.15
C LEU A 105 -7.84 -7.08 -2.72
N ARG A 106 -7.33 -6.24 -1.82
CA ARG A 106 -6.61 -5.01 -2.14
C ARG A 106 -5.20 -5.06 -1.60
N ILE A 107 -4.22 -4.81 -2.48
CA ILE A 107 -2.81 -4.73 -2.12
C ILE A 107 -2.35 -3.29 -2.28
N GLY A 108 -2.08 -2.65 -1.17
CA GLY A 108 -1.49 -1.33 -1.15
C GLY A 108 0.03 -1.41 -1.11
N CYS A 109 0.73 -0.67 -1.95
CA CYS A 109 2.19 -0.75 -2.03
C CYS A 109 2.81 0.57 -2.52
N THR A 110 4.14 0.67 -2.38
CA THR A 110 4.88 1.79 -2.95
C THR A 110 4.82 1.75 -4.48
N GLU A 111 4.85 2.92 -5.10
CA GLU A 111 4.57 3.11 -6.53
C GLU A 111 5.39 2.19 -7.44
N ALA A 112 6.72 2.24 -7.39
CA ALA A 112 7.55 1.42 -8.28
C ALA A 112 7.39 -0.08 -8.01
N PHE A 113 7.36 -0.49 -6.73
CA PHE A 113 7.24 -1.90 -6.38
C PHE A 113 5.88 -2.46 -6.82
N GLY A 114 4.82 -1.69 -6.62
CA GLY A 114 3.49 -2.04 -7.09
C GLY A 114 3.38 -2.17 -8.60
N SER A 115 3.90 -1.18 -9.32
CA SER A 115 3.78 -1.10 -10.78
C SER A 115 4.68 -2.09 -11.51
N CYS A 116 5.93 -2.28 -11.04
CA CYS A 116 6.94 -3.06 -11.77
C CYS A 116 7.09 -4.49 -11.26
N PHE A 117 6.75 -4.77 -10.00
CA PHE A 117 6.94 -6.09 -9.41
C PHE A 117 5.62 -6.76 -9.05
N ILE A 118 4.82 -6.14 -8.15
CA ILE A 118 3.59 -6.77 -7.64
C ILE A 118 2.56 -6.99 -8.75
N ALA A 119 2.38 -6.04 -9.67
CA ALA A 119 1.41 -6.17 -10.75
C ALA A 119 1.71 -7.38 -11.65
N ALA A 120 2.97 -7.59 -12.03
CA ALA A 120 3.39 -8.72 -12.84
C ALA A 120 3.20 -10.06 -12.10
N GLN A 121 3.64 -10.14 -10.85
CA GLN A 121 3.50 -11.35 -10.03
C GLN A 121 2.03 -11.68 -9.77
N MET A 122 1.20 -10.70 -9.46
CA MET A 122 -0.23 -10.92 -9.26
C MET A 122 -0.97 -11.28 -10.54
N SER A 123 -0.57 -10.77 -11.69
CA SER A 123 -1.12 -11.21 -12.99
C SER A 123 -0.92 -12.72 -13.18
N HIS A 124 0.29 -13.22 -12.92
CA HIS A 124 0.60 -14.64 -12.96
C HIS A 124 -0.20 -15.45 -11.91
N PHE A 125 -0.33 -14.95 -10.67
CA PHE A 125 -1.12 -15.60 -9.64
C PHE A 125 -2.59 -15.76 -10.04
N LEU A 126 -3.20 -14.71 -10.59
CA LEU A 126 -4.63 -14.69 -10.92
C LEU A 126 -5.01 -15.64 -12.07
N GLU A 127 -4.08 -16.02 -12.95
CA GLU A 127 -4.32 -17.04 -13.97
C GLU A 127 -4.68 -18.41 -13.35
N HIS A 128 -4.14 -18.73 -12.16
CA HIS A 128 -4.36 -20.00 -11.48
C HIS A 128 -5.51 -19.95 -10.45
N TYR A 129 -5.92 -18.73 -10.07
CA TYR A 129 -7.02 -18.51 -9.13
C TYR A 129 -8.12 -17.65 -9.75
N PRO A 130 -8.87 -18.17 -10.74
CA PRO A 130 -9.81 -17.38 -11.55
C PRO A 130 -10.98 -16.77 -10.75
N ASN A 131 -11.27 -17.29 -9.56
CA ASN A 131 -12.29 -16.77 -8.68
C ASN A 131 -11.78 -15.71 -7.71
N ILE A 132 -10.48 -15.38 -7.72
CA ILE A 132 -9.90 -14.28 -6.98
C ILE A 132 -9.79 -13.07 -7.90
N SER A 133 -10.12 -11.89 -7.38
CA SER A 133 -9.85 -10.61 -8.01
C SER A 133 -9.00 -9.73 -7.08
N ALA A 134 -8.14 -8.90 -7.64
CA ALA A 134 -7.25 -8.04 -6.86
C ALA A 134 -7.21 -6.62 -7.40
N ASP A 135 -7.27 -5.63 -6.48
CA ASP A 135 -6.89 -4.25 -6.74
C ASP A 135 -5.44 -4.05 -6.28
N ILE A 136 -4.58 -3.50 -7.12
CA ILE A 136 -3.25 -3.07 -6.75
C ILE A 136 -3.27 -1.55 -6.64
N LEU A 137 -2.89 -1.03 -5.50
CA LEU A 137 -2.89 0.40 -5.19
C LEU A 137 -1.44 0.90 -5.05
N PRO A 138 -0.75 1.21 -6.18
CA PRO A 138 0.60 1.73 -6.15
C PRO A 138 0.53 3.24 -5.89
N VAL A 139 0.76 3.65 -4.65
CA VAL A 139 0.57 5.04 -4.23
C VAL A 139 1.83 5.64 -3.60
N PRO A 140 2.12 6.93 -3.84
CA PRO A 140 3.26 7.62 -3.26
C PRO A 140 2.94 8.21 -1.85
N HIS A 141 2.15 7.50 -1.05
CA HIS A 141 1.80 7.91 0.32
C HIS A 141 1.50 6.69 1.20
N PHE A 142 1.37 6.92 2.52
CA PHE A 142 1.01 5.86 3.46
C PHE A 142 -0.41 5.33 3.22
N ILE A 143 -0.53 3.99 3.23
CA ILE A 143 -1.79 3.27 3.15
C ILE A 143 -2.27 2.97 4.56
N ASN A 144 -3.51 3.32 4.83
CA ASN A 144 -4.10 3.13 6.14
C ASN A 144 -4.94 1.84 6.18
N LEU A 145 -4.37 0.76 6.71
CA LEU A 145 -5.09 -0.51 6.88
C LEU A 145 -6.24 -0.42 7.88
N SER A 146 -6.14 0.44 8.90
CA SER A 146 -7.23 0.64 9.85
C SER A 146 -8.50 1.18 9.21
N ARG A 147 -8.40 1.77 8.01
CA ARG A 147 -9.53 2.22 7.21
C ARG A 147 -9.92 1.26 6.11
N ARG A 148 -9.35 0.08 6.09
CA ARG A 148 -9.57 -0.90 5.02
C ARG A 148 -9.32 -0.31 3.62
N GLU A 149 -8.35 0.61 3.50
CA GLU A 149 -7.89 1.10 2.20
C GLU A 149 -7.25 -0.02 1.39
N ALA A 150 -6.57 -0.94 2.08
CA ALA A 150 -6.05 -2.20 1.53
C ALA A 150 -6.22 -3.34 2.54
N ASP A 151 -6.17 -4.59 2.08
CA ASP A 151 -6.15 -5.79 2.90
C ASP A 151 -4.71 -6.18 3.26
N ILE A 152 -3.79 -6.04 2.33
CA ILE A 152 -2.34 -6.23 2.50
C ILE A 152 -1.65 -4.91 2.17
N ALA A 153 -0.71 -4.48 2.99
CA ALA A 153 0.12 -3.31 2.73
C ALA A 153 1.60 -3.71 2.63
N ILE A 154 2.31 -3.11 1.66
CA ILE A 154 3.76 -3.26 1.46
C ILE A 154 4.38 -1.88 1.48
N THR A 155 5.20 -1.61 2.51
CA THR A 155 5.71 -0.28 2.82
C THR A 155 7.21 -0.30 3.11
N LEU A 156 7.82 0.88 3.14
CA LEU A 156 9.25 1.06 3.48
C LEU A 156 9.51 0.97 4.99
N GLU A 157 8.48 1.18 5.79
CA GLU A 157 8.58 1.22 7.25
C GLU A 157 7.64 0.20 7.88
N ARG A 158 8.10 -0.36 8.99
CA ARG A 158 7.26 -1.21 9.82
C ARG A 158 6.19 -0.36 10.49
N PRO A 159 4.90 -0.81 10.54
CA PRO A 159 3.88 -0.09 11.30
C PRO A 159 4.26 -0.04 12.79
N GLU A 160 4.19 1.15 13.39
CA GLU A 160 4.58 1.35 14.78
C GLU A 160 3.56 0.76 15.77
N ARG A 161 2.27 0.81 15.45
CA ARG A 161 1.16 0.41 16.32
C ARG A 161 0.02 -0.22 15.51
N GLY A 162 -0.71 -1.11 16.16
CA GLY A 162 -1.93 -1.74 15.64
C GLY A 162 -1.87 -3.27 15.71
N PRO A 163 -3.02 -3.93 15.63
CA PRO A 163 -3.13 -5.38 15.61
C PRO A 163 -2.80 -5.92 14.20
N TYR A 164 -1.52 -5.89 13.83
CA TYR A 164 -1.05 -6.30 12.52
C TYR A 164 -0.19 -7.55 12.59
N VAL A 165 -0.41 -8.47 11.67
CA VAL A 165 0.58 -9.49 11.29
C VAL A 165 1.58 -8.82 10.35
N CYS A 166 2.80 -8.62 10.83
CA CYS A 166 3.83 -7.89 10.10
C CYS A 166 5.09 -8.74 9.93
N SER A 167 5.64 -8.77 8.73
CA SER A 167 6.92 -9.41 8.43
C SER A 167 7.75 -8.57 7.48
N ARG A 168 9.08 -8.71 7.55
CA ARG A 168 9.96 -8.23 6.50
C ARG A 168 9.67 -9.03 5.24
N LEU A 169 9.45 -8.35 4.11
CA LEU A 169 9.20 -9.00 2.84
C LEU A 169 10.51 -9.28 2.10
N CYS A 170 11.30 -8.23 1.83
CA CYS A 170 12.59 -8.35 1.15
C CYS A 170 13.46 -7.11 1.35
N ASP A 171 14.73 -7.24 1.00
CA ASP A 171 15.61 -6.11 0.72
C ASP A 171 15.55 -5.78 -0.77
N TYR A 172 15.84 -4.53 -1.09
CA TYR A 172 16.07 -4.07 -2.44
C TYR A 172 17.18 -3.02 -2.46
N ARG A 173 17.83 -2.91 -3.60
CA ARG A 173 18.95 -1.99 -3.79
C ARG A 173 18.57 -0.85 -4.71
N LEU A 174 19.12 0.32 -4.41
CA LEU A 174 19.08 1.48 -5.28
C LEU A 174 20.50 1.79 -5.71
N ARG A 175 20.66 2.21 -6.96
CA ARG A 175 21.92 2.67 -7.55
C ARG A 175 21.72 3.97 -8.30
N VAL A 176 22.82 4.62 -8.66
CA VAL A 176 22.80 5.78 -9.56
C VAL A 176 22.70 5.29 -10.99
N TYR A 177 21.81 5.90 -11.76
CA TYR A 177 21.59 5.60 -13.18
C TYR A 177 21.69 6.84 -14.03
N ALA A 178 22.20 6.65 -15.26
CA ALA A 178 22.23 7.64 -16.33
C ALA A 178 22.05 6.96 -17.68
N THR A 179 21.76 7.72 -18.73
CA THR A 179 21.85 7.19 -20.10
C THR A 179 23.30 7.20 -20.60
N PRO A 180 23.68 6.29 -21.53
CA PRO A 180 25.01 6.32 -22.16
C PRO A 180 25.36 7.65 -22.80
N GLU A 181 24.38 8.32 -23.44
CA GLU A 181 24.53 9.61 -24.10
C GLU A 181 24.87 10.73 -23.11
N TYR A 182 24.24 10.68 -21.93
CA TYR A 182 24.55 11.61 -20.85
C TYR A 182 26.00 11.44 -20.41
N LEU A 183 26.45 10.22 -20.16
CA LEU A 183 27.81 9.92 -19.71
C LEU A 183 28.87 10.31 -20.76
N ALA A 184 28.55 10.13 -22.05
CA ALA A 184 29.47 10.52 -23.14
C ALA A 184 29.59 12.03 -23.34
N SER A 185 28.57 12.81 -22.95
CA SER A 185 28.52 14.27 -23.21
C SER A 185 28.84 15.15 -22.00
N HIS A 186 29.09 14.55 -20.83
CA HIS A 186 29.39 15.27 -19.59
C HIS A 186 30.75 14.86 -19.03
N PRO A 187 31.28 15.60 -18.04
CA PRO A 187 32.54 15.25 -17.40
C PRO A 187 32.53 13.81 -16.90
N PRO A 188 33.67 13.09 -16.95
CA PRO A 188 33.72 11.70 -16.55
C PRO A 188 33.47 11.56 -15.04
N ILE A 189 32.77 10.49 -14.67
CA ILE A 189 32.48 10.14 -13.29
C ILE A 189 33.32 8.92 -12.93
N GLY A 190 34.45 9.13 -12.24
CA GLY A 190 35.39 8.09 -11.81
C GLY A 190 35.29 7.78 -10.31
N CYS A 191 34.80 8.71 -9.52
CA CYS A 191 34.64 8.56 -8.08
C CYS A 191 33.36 9.26 -7.58
N ARG A 192 33.04 9.02 -6.31
CA ARG A 192 31.81 9.54 -5.68
C ARG A 192 31.77 11.07 -5.67
N GLU A 193 32.90 11.72 -5.50
CA GLU A 193 33.04 13.17 -5.43
C GLU A 193 32.66 13.85 -6.76
N ASP A 194 32.90 13.18 -7.88
CA ASP A 194 32.56 13.70 -9.22
C ASP A 194 31.07 13.91 -9.40
N LEU A 195 30.25 13.10 -8.70
CA LEU A 195 28.78 13.17 -8.75
C LEU A 195 28.23 14.54 -8.33
N ALA A 196 28.95 15.28 -7.48
CA ALA A 196 28.55 16.64 -7.06
C ALA A 196 28.48 17.62 -8.21
N GLY A 197 29.24 17.39 -9.30
CA GLY A 197 29.23 18.19 -10.53
C GLY A 197 28.05 17.96 -11.46
N HIS A 198 27.23 16.92 -11.19
CA HIS A 198 26.15 16.49 -12.05
C HIS A 198 24.76 16.82 -11.47
N PRO A 199 23.80 17.22 -12.33
CA PRO A 199 22.42 17.42 -11.89
C PRO A 199 21.73 16.09 -11.59
N PHE A 200 20.87 16.07 -10.56
CA PHE A 200 20.06 14.92 -10.18
C PHE A 200 18.57 15.18 -10.31
N VAL A 201 17.85 14.11 -10.61
CA VAL A 201 16.40 14.01 -10.38
C VAL A 201 16.19 13.38 -8.99
N THR A 202 15.37 14.01 -8.15
CA THR A 202 15.23 13.64 -6.75
C THR A 202 13.78 13.65 -6.27
N TYR A 203 13.56 13.23 -5.03
CA TYR A 203 12.29 13.46 -4.35
C TYR A 203 12.11 14.93 -3.97
N VAL A 204 10.84 15.32 -3.76
CA VAL A 204 10.46 16.59 -3.15
C VAL A 204 10.54 16.39 -1.63
N ASP A 205 11.50 17.01 -0.96
CA ASP A 205 11.90 16.67 0.41
C ASP A 205 10.77 16.78 1.42
N ASP A 206 9.99 17.86 1.38
CA ASP A 206 8.88 18.16 2.27
C ASP A 206 7.60 17.35 1.98
N LEU A 207 7.56 16.65 0.84
CA LEU A 207 6.46 15.78 0.41
C LEU A 207 6.83 14.30 0.42
N ALA A 208 8.05 13.94 0.81
CA ALA A 208 8.46 12.55 0.93
C ALA A 208 7.69 11.89 2.07
N PHE A 209 6.95 10.82 1.77
CA PHE A 209 6.15 10.08 2.76
C PHE A 209 6.98 9.20 3.70
N SER A 210 8.26 9.05 3.46
CA SER A 210 9.23 8.35 4.32
C SER A 210 10.60 9.03 4.22
N PHE A 211 11.27 9.21 5.34
CA PHE A 211 12.67 9.66 5.38
C PHE A 211 13.62 8.71 4.64
N LYS A 212 13.25 7.44 4.49
CA LYS A 212 14.01 6.45 3.73
C LYS A 212 14.10 6.76 2.23
N LEU A 213 13.33 7.71 1.73
CA LEU A 213 13.38 8.21 0.36
C LEU A 213 14.37 9.37 0.17
N LEU A 214 14.84 10.00 1.26
CA LEU A 214 15.75 11.16 1.22
C LEU A 214 17.22 10.75 1.19
N TYR A 215 17.55 9.68 0.49
CA TYR A 215 18.87 9.08 0.43
C TYR A 215 19.91 9.92 -0.33
N LEU A 216 19.51 10.92 -1.11
CA LEU A 216 20.44 11.79 -1.80
C LEU A 216 21.31 12.59 -0.80
N ASN A 217 20.70 13.07 0.28
CA ASN A 217 21.40 13.82 1.31
C ASN A 217 22.44 12.95 2.03
N ASP A 218 22.16 11.67 2.23
CA ASP A 218 23.06 10.72 2.87
C ASP A 218 24.22 10.32 1.95
N LEU A 219 23.96 10.27 0.65
CA LEU A 219 24.92 9.79 -0.34
C LEU A 219 25.78 10.90 -0.94
N MET A 220 25.26 12.12 -1.03
CA MET A 220 25.83 13.13 -1.91
C MET A 220 25.67 14.55 -1.37
N LEU A 221 26.49 14.89 -0.41
CA LEU A 221 26.63 16.27 0.06
C LEU A 221 27.06 17.18 -1.10
N GLY A 222 26.15 18.07 -1.53
CA GLY A 222 26.42 19.07 -2.56
C GLY A 222 25.87 18.79 -3.97
N ALA A 223 25.26 17.63 -4.22
CA ALA A 223 24.61 17.36 -5.50
C ALA A 223 23.43 18.31 -5.75
N ARG A 224 23.34 18.87 -6.96
CA ARG A 224 22.28 19.81 -7.32
C ARG A 224 21.04 19.06 -7.83
N SER A 225 19.96 19.12 -7.09
CA SER A 225 18.65 18.68 -7.58
C SER A 225 18.12 19.69 -8.60
N ARG A 226 17.90 19.26 -9.85
CA ARG A 226 17.38 20.11 -10.92
C ARG A 226 15.91 19.86 -11.22
N LEU A 227 15.46 18.63 -11.04
CA LEU A 227 14.07 18.21 -11.15
C LEU A 227 13.70 17.41 -9.89
N ARG A 228 12.54 17.68 -9.34
CA ARG A 228 12.00 16.95 -8.16
C ARG A 228 10.63 16.38 -8.45
N SER A 229 10.37 15.18 -7.96
CA SER A 229 9.07 14.52 -8.08
C SER A 229 8.78 13.67 -6.86
N THR A 230 7.52 13.57 -6.45
CA THR A 230 7.06 12.62 -5.44
C THR A 230 6.90 11.20 -6.00
N SER A 231 6.95 11.04 -7.32
CA SER A 231 6.84 9.78 -8.06
C SER A 231 8.21 9.30 -8.51
N VAL A 232 8.61 8.10 -8.08
CA VAL A 232 9.85 7.47 -8.54
C VAL A 232 9.76 7.02 -10.01
N VAL A 233 8.55 6.72 -10.49
CA VAL A 233 8.33 6.40 -11.91
C VAL A 233 8.56 7.66 -12.78
N ALA A 234 8.12 8.82 -12.32
CA ALA A 234 8.43 10.08 -13.00
C ALA A 234 9.94 10.40 -12.98
N GLN A 235 10.64 10.08 -11.87
CA GLN A 235 12.10 10.22 -11.79
C GLN A 235 12.80 9.29 -12.79
N TYR A 236 12.33 8.04 -12.93
CA TYR A 236 12.83 7.09 -13.92
C TYR A 236 12.65 7.63 -15.36
N HIS A 237 11.46 8.10 -15.72
CA HIS A 237 11.24 8.68 -17.04
C HIS A 237 12.10 9.94 -17.28
N ALA A 238 12.29 10.77 -16.27
CA ALA A 238 13.15 11.94 -16.39
C ALA A 238 14.63 11.56 -16.58
N ALA A 239 15.09 10.46 -15.98
CA ALA A 239 16.44 9.93 -16.18
C ALA A 239 16.65 9.45 -17.63
N LEU A 240 15.63 8.83 -18.23
CA LEU A 240 15.66 8.37 -19.62
C LEU A 240 15.80 9.50 -20.66
N GLU A 241 15.45 10.75 -20.30
CA GLU A 241 15.67 11.91 -21.15
C GLU A 241 17.16 12.31 -21.27
N GLY A 242 18.06 11.65 -20.50
CA GLY A 242 19.49 11.81 -20.58
C GLY A 242 20.00 13.22 -20.21
N ARG A 243 19.34 13.89 -19.25
CA ARG A 243 19.71 15.26 -18.84
C ARG A 243 20.14 15.39 -17.38
N ALA A 244 20.08 14.29 -16.63
CA ALA A 244 20.42 14.24 -15.20
C ALA A 244 20.63 12.79 -14.77
N LEU A 245 21.30 12.62 -13.64
CA LEU A 245 21.41 11.36 -12.93
C LEU A 245 20.16 11.13 -12.07
N ALA A 246 19.84 9.86 -11.77
CA ALA A 246 18.81 9.53 -10.82
C ALA A 246 19.25 8.35 -9.94
N ILE A 247 18.80 8.32 -8.67
CA ILE A 247 18.94 7.17 -7.78
C ILE A 247 17.64 6.39 -7.85
N LEU A 248 17.69 5.22 -8.45
CA LEU A 248 16.51 4.40 -8.75
C LEU A 248 16.64 2.99 -8.19
N PRO A 249 15.53 2.33 -7.84
CA PRO A 249 15.53 0.91 -7.49
C PRO A 249 16.04 0.07 -8.65
N CYS A 250 16.93 -0.90 -8.36
CA CYS A 250 17.52 -1.77 -9.37
C CYS A 250 16.47 -2.58 -10.14
N PHE A 251 15.40 -3.02 -9.48
CA PHE A 251 14.29 -3.73 -10.12
C PHE A 251 13.46 -2.89 -11.11
N LEU A 252 13.57 -1.54 -11.00
CA LEU A 252 12.91 -0.60 -11.92
C LEU A 252 13.83 -0.23 -13.09
N ALA A 253 15.06 0.18 -12.77
CA ALA A 253 15.97 0.75 -13.76
C ALA A 253 16.88 -0.29 -14.43
N GLY A 254 17.30 -1.32 -13.70
CA GLY A 254 18.22 -2.34 -14.20
C GLY A 254 17.74 -3.11 -15.44
N PRO A 255 16.46 -3.47 -15.57
CA PRO A 255 15.95 -4.14 -16.76
C PRO A 255 15.93 -3.26 -18.03
N ASP A 256 16.07 -1.94 -17.91
CA ASP A 256 16.01 -1.04 -19.05
C ASP A 256 17.40 -0.81 -19.67
N PRO A 257 17.65 -1.30 -20.91
CA PRO A 257 18.95 -1.18 -21.57
C PRO A 257 19.36 0.26 -21.92
N ARG A 258 18.45 1.24 -21.80
CA ARG A 258 18.72 2.66 -22.04
C ARG A 258 19.41 3.33 -20.85
N LEU A 259 19.45 2.65 -19.69
CA LEU A 259 20.09 3.16 -18.48
C LEU A 259 21.32 2.32 -18.13
N CYS A 260 22.38 2.99 -17.71
CA CYS A 260 23.60 2.39 -17.19
C CYS A 260 23.75 2.71 -15.71
N GLU A 261 24.28 1.77 -14.95
CA GLU A 261 24.69 2.00 -13.56
C GLU A 261 25.94 2.88 -13.52
N VAL A 262 25.94 3.83 -12.61
CA VAL A 262 27.06 4.76 -12.37
C VAL A 262 27.67 4.43 -11.02
N LEU A 263 28.96 4.08 -10.99
CA LEU A 263 29.72 3.71 -9.80
C LEU A 263 29.03 2.62 -8.95
N PRO A 264 28.66 1.47 -9.53
CA PRO A 264 27.87 0.45 -8.84
C PRO A 264 28.54 -0.09 -7.58
N ASP A 265 29.88 -0.11 -7.53
CA ASP A 265 30.64 -0.62 -6.37
C ASP A 265 30.91 0.44 -5.30
N GLN A 266 30.65 1.73 -5.58
CA GLN A 266 30.95 2.85 -4.69
C GLN A 266 29.70 3.52 -4.14
N VAL A 267 28.58 3.47 -4.87
CA VAL A 267 27.34 4.15 -4.52
C VAL A 267 26.16 3.21 -4.63
N GLU A 268 25.76 2.66 -3.51
CA GLU A 268 24.55 1.84 -3.39
C GLU A 268 23.80 2.14 -2.09
N VAL A 269 22.51 1.97 -2.12
CA VAL A 269 21.65 2.07 -0.93
C VAL A 269 20.76 0.85 -0.86
N THR A 270 20.85 0.11 0.24
CA THR A 270 19.92 -0.99 0.52
C THR A 270 18.78 -0.50 1.40
N ARG A 271 17.56 -0.86 1.03
CA ARG A 271 16.31 -0.58 1.76
C ARG A 271 15.51 -1.86 1.90
N GLN A 272 14.43 -1.80 2.68
CA GLN A 272 13.60 -2.95 3.00
C GLN A 272 12.15 -2.66 2.70
N PHE A 273 11.43 -3.67 2.22
CA PHE A 273 9.98 -3.68 2.22
C PHE A 273 9.45 -4.50 3.39
N TRP A 274 8.42 -3.97 4.03
CA TRP A 274 7.65 -4.62 5.08
C TRP A 274 6.27 -4.93 4.54
N MET A 275 5.81 -6.16 4.73
CA MET A 275 4.45 -6.57 4.40
C MET A 275 3.66 -6.81 5.67
N TYR A 276 2.45 -6.29 5.73
CA TYR A 276 1.57 -6.46 6.87
C TYR A 276 0.10 -6.39 6.47
N TYR A 277 -0.74 -7.02 7.29
CA TYR A 277 -2.19 -7.02 7.19
C TYR A 277 -2.80 -7.06 8.59
N CYS A 278 -4.10 -6.71 8.73
CA CYS A 278 -4.78 -6.73 10.02
C CYS A 278 -4.86 -8.17 10.57
N GLU A 279 -4.66 -8.34 11.88
CA GLU A 279 -4.64 -9.65 12.54
C GLU A 279 -5.97 -10.40 12.39
N ASP A 280 -7.09 -9.69 12.36
CA ASP A 280 -8.42 -10.25 12.17
C ASP A 280 -8.62 -10.87 10.77
N LEU A 281 -7.79 -10.53 9.77
CA LEU A 281 -7.77 -11.12 8.44
C LEU A 281 -6.90 -12.38 8.32
N ARG A 282 -6.12 -12.72 9.35
CA ARG A 282 -5.16 -13.83 9.32
C ARG A 282 -5.80 -15.21 9.02
N ASN A 283 -7.08 -15.35 9.31
CA ASN A 283 -7.81 -16.60 9.09
C ASN A 283 -8.48 -16.68 7.71
N LEU A 284 -8.42 -15.61 6.91
CA LEU A 284 -8.90 -15.61 5.53
C LEU A 284 -7.86 -16.28 4.62
N LYS A 285 -8.20 -17.43 4.05
CA LYS A 285 -7.29 -18.23 3.22
C LYS A 285 -6.72 -17.44 2.04
N ARG A 286 -7.54 -16.58 1.41
CA ARG A 286 -7.07 -15.74 0.29
C ARG A 286 -5.97 -14.76 0.71
N ILE A 287 -6.03 -14.21 1.95
CA ILE A 287 -5.02 -13.27 2.45
C ILE A 287 -3.72 -13.99 2.74
N THR A 288 -3.77 -15.11 3.45
CA THR A 288 -2.57 -15.89 3.78
C THR A 288 -1.92 -16.48 2.54
N LEU A 289 -2.70 -17.01 1.60
CA LEU A 289 -2.19 -17.54 0.34
C LEU A 289 -1.46 -16.47 -0.50
N VAL A 290 -2.07 -15.28 -0.66
CA VAL A 290 -1.44 -14.19 -1.40
C VAL A 290 -0.20 -13.68 -0.66
N ALA A 291 -0.25 -13.56 0.67
CA ALA A 291 0.92 -13.14 1.45
C ALA A 291 2.08 -14.14 1.32
N ASP A 292 1.81 -15.44 1.35
CA ASP A 292 2.83 -16.50 1.18
C ASP A 292 3.37 -16.51 -0.25
N TYR A 293 2.49 -16.35 -1.25
CA TYR A 293 2.89 -16.21 -2.65
C TYR A 293 3.83 -15.02 -2.85
N LEU A 294 3.49 -13.84 -2.31
CA LEU A 294 4.34 -12.66 -2.42
C LEU A 294 5.69 -12.81 -1.71
N ARG A 295 5.77 -13.55 -0.60
CA ARG A 295 7.05 -13.92 0.04
C ARG A 295 7.90 -14.78 -0.89
N THR A 296 7.31 -15.82 -1.46
CA THR A 296 8.00 -16.69 -2.43
C THR A 296 8.47 -15.90 -3.65
N CYS A 297 7.63 -15.00 -4.20
CA CYS A 297 8.03 -14.12 -5.28
C CYS A 297 9.24 -13.26 -4.92
N ALA A 298 9.23 -12.66 -3.72
CA ALA A 298 10.32 -11.79 -3.26
C ALA A 298 11.63 -12.58 -3.05
N GLU A 299 11.56 -13.79 -2.51
CA GLU A 299 12.72 -14.68 -2.33
C GLU A 299 13.33 -15.11 -3.67
N LEU A 300 12.51 -15.58 -4.61
CA LEU A 300 12.97 -16.01 -5.94
C LEU A 300 13.55 -14.85 -6.76
N ASN A 301 13.02 -13.64 -6.57
CA ASN A 301 13.48 -12.45 -7.28
C ASN A 301 14.50 -11.61 -6.49
N ARG A 302 15.09 -12.17 -5.42
CA ARG A 302 16.16 -11.48 -4.70
C ARG A 302 17.27 -10.95 -5.63
N PRO A 303 17.75 -11.71 -6.63
CA PRO A 303 18.76 -11.19 -7.56
C PRO A 303 18.28 -9.95 -8.35
N LEU A 304 17.03 -9.92 -8.81
CA LEU A 304 16.45 -8.75 -9.48
C LEU A 304 16.34 -7.56 -8.53
N LEU A 305 15.85 -7.78 -7.33
CA LEU A 305 15.68 -6.73 -6.31
C LEU A 305 17.02 -6.13 -5.86
N MET A 306 18.07 -6.93 -5.86
CA MET A 306 19.43 -6.53 -5.48
C MET A 306 20.28 -6.03 -6.66
N GLY A 307 19.75 -6.02 -7.90
CA GLY A 307 20.49 -5.59 -9.09
C GLY A 307 21.58 -6.58 -9.52
N GLU A 308 21.43 -7.84 -9.18
CA GLU A 308 22.29 -8.96 -9.57
C GLU A 308 21.76 -9.69 -10.83
N SER A 309 20.51 -9.41 -11.21
CA SER A 309 19.82 -9.91 -12.39
C SER A 309 18.87 -8.85 -12.94
N HIS A 310 18.52 -8.94 -14.23
CA HIS A 310 17.54 -8.09 -14.90
C HIS A 310 16.25 -8.84 -15.27
N GLN A 311 16.14 -10.11 -14.88
CA GLN A 311 15.03 -10.97 -15.25
C GLN A 311 14.13 -11.24 -14.05
N MET A 312 12.81 -11.10 -14.28
CA MET A 312 11.80 -11.48 -13.31
C MET A 312 11.52 -12.99 -13.40
N VAL A 313 11.40 -13.62 -12.25
CA VAL A 313 11.08 -15.05 -12.12
C VAL A 313 9.69 -15.19 -11.51
N TYR A 314 8.91 -16.12 -12.04
CA TYR A 314 7.58 -16.45 -11.52
C TYR A 314 7.64 -17.79 -10.77
N PRO A 315 7.11 -17.88 -9.54
CA PRO A 315 7.08 -19.15 -8.82
C PRO A 315 6.14 -20.14 -9.52
N PRO A 316 6.45 -21.45 -9.49
CA PRO A 316 5.49 -22.45 -9.89
C PRO A 316 4.27 -22.38 -8.99
N LEU A 317 3.09 -22.39 -9.58
CA LEU A 317 1.83 -22.43 -8.86
C LEU A 317 1.38 -23.88 -8.74
N LEU A 318 1.13 -24.32 -7.50
CA LEU A 318 0.76 -25.70 -7.15
C LEU A 318 -0.74 -25.93 -7.34
#